data_0afad3486b8ab99822887aabe3a463a5
#
_entry.id   0afad3486b8ab99822887aabe3a463a5
#
_cell.length_a   1.000
_cell.length_b   1.000
_cell.length_c   1.000
_cell.angle_alpha   90.00
_cell.angle_beta   90.00
_cell.angle_gamma   90.00
#
_symmetry.space_group_name_H-M   'P 1'
#
loop_
_entity.id
_entity.type
_entity.pdbx_description
1 polymer ?
#
loop_
_entity_poly.entity_id
_entity_poly.type
_entity_poly.pdbx_seq_one_letter_code
_entity_poly.pdbx_strand_id
1 'polypeptide(L)'
;MSINNPSAGKARPGTTLTVWTPEDKAFWAAEGQAIAKLNLWISVPALFLAFAIWQMWSVVAVNLPMMGFNYTTNQLFWLASAPALSGATLRIFYSFMVPLVGGRRWTAISTASLLVPAIGIGFAVQDPTTPYPTMLILALLCGLGGGNFSSSMSNISFFFPKERKGSAL
;
A
#
# COMPACT_ATOMS: atom_id res chain seq x y z
N MET A 1 -28.24 2.22 -32.83
CA MET A 1 -29.32 2.54 -31.88
C MET A 1 -28.64 3.16 -30.66
N SER A 2 -28.63 4.51 -30.63
CA SER A 2 -27.89 5.27 -29.61
C SER A 2 -28.78 5.33 -28.35
N ILE A 3 -28.36 4.64 -27.30
CA ILE A 3 -29.01 4.79 -25.98
C ILE A 3 -28.29 5.96 -25.30
N ASN A 4 -28.84 7.15 -25.50
CA ASN A 4 -28.51 8.30 -24.67
C ASN A 4 -29.03 8.01 -23.24
N ASN A 5 -28.09 7.69 -22.34
CA ASN A 5 -28.37 7.64 -20.92
C ASN A 5 -27.98 9.00 -20.30
N PRO A 6 -28.93 9.87 -19.97
CA PRO A 6 -28.66 11.22 -19.49
C PRO A 6 -28.31 11.30 -18.00
N SER A 7 -27.99 10.18 -17.37
CA SER A 7 -27.63 10.12 -15.95
C SER A 7 -26.16 9.77 -15.69
N ALA A 8 -25.24 10.18 -16.57
CA ALA A 8 -23.83 10.24 -16.22
C ALA A 8 -23.63 11.39 -15.20
N GLY A 9 -24.17 11.19 -14.02
CA GLY A 9 -23.99 12.13 -12.91
C GLY A 9 -22.53 12.16 -12.53
N LYS A 10 -21.98 13.36 -12.36
CA LYS A 10 -20.61 13.60 -11.87
C LYS A 10 -20.30 12.60 -10.76
N ALA A 11 -19.27 11.78 -10.97
CA ALA A 11 -18.85 10.79 -9.99
C ALA A 11 -18.55 11.50 -8.66
N ARG A 12 -19.43 11.29 -7.69
CA ARG A 12 -19.24 11.84 -6.35
C ARG A 12 -18.23 11.00 -5.59
N PRO A 13 -17.37 11.59 -4.74
CA PRO A 13 -16.53 10.82 -3.86
C PRO A 13 -17.36 9.80 -3.08
N GLY A 14 -17.03 8.51 -3.22
CA GLY A 14 -17.76 7.43 -2.55
C GLY A 14 -18.76 6.66 -3.37
N THR A 15 -18.99 7.02 -4.63
CA THR A 15 -19.90 6.29 -5.53
C THR A 15 -19.23 5.04 -6.09
N THR A 16 -19.97 3.93 -6.16
CA THR A 16 -19.50 2.73 -6.88
C THR A 16 -19.61 3.00 -8.37
N LEU A 17 -18.54 2.84 -9.11
CA LEU A 17 -18.55 2.99 -10.56
C LEU A 17 -19.28 1.79 -11.18
N THR A 18 -20.35 2.05 -11.92
CA THR A 18 -21.14 1.03 -12.62
C THR A 18 -20.63 0.79 -14.04
N VAL A 19 -20.02 1.81 -14.65
CA VAL A 19 -19.42 1.75 -15.98
C VAL A 19 -18.04 2.39 -15.93
N TRP A 20 -17.04 1.67 -16.45
CA TRP A 20 -15.67 2.17 -16.54
C TRP A 20 -15.05 1.76 -17.88
N THR A 21 -14.93 2.72 -18.80
CA THR A 21 -14.41 2.52 -20.16
C THR A 21 -13.28 3.51 -20.45
N PRO A 22 -12.09 3.33 -19.83
CA PRO A 22 -10.98 4.30 -19.97
C PRO A 22 -10.42 4.40 -21.37
N GLU A 23 -10.66 3.41 -22.23
CA GLU A 23 -10.20 3.39 -23.64
C GLU A 23 -11.09 4.25 -24.56
N ASP A 24 -12.31 4.60 -24.11
CA ASP A 24 -13.17 5.52 -24.84
C ASP A 24 -12.68 6.97 -24.64
N LYS A 25 -12.22 7.60 -25.70
CA LYS A 25 -11.68 8.98 -25.67
C LYS A 25 -12.72 10.01 -25.22
N ALA A 26 -13.99 9.83 -25.58
CA ALA A 26 -15.07 10.74 -25.18
C ALA A 26 -15.35 10.62 -23.67
N PHE A 27 -15.50 9.40 -23.16
CA PHE A 27 -15.64 9.13 -21.73
C PHE A 27 -14.43 9.62 -20.94
N TRP A 28 -13.24 9.36 -21.45
CA TRP A 28 -12.01 9.78 -20.78
C TRP A 28 -11.89 11.30 -20.64
N ALA A 29 -12.23 12.05 -21.70
CA ALA A 29 -12.19 13.50 -21.68
C ALA A 29 -13.26 14.13 -20.79
N ALA A 30 -14.46 13.50 -20.73
CA ALA A 30 -15.58 14.01 -19.97
C ALA A 30 -15.43 13.77 -18.46
N GLU A 31 -15.11 12.56 -18.03
CA GLU A 31 -15.13 12.16 -16.61
C GLU A 31 -13.93 11.28 -16.19
N GLY A 32 -13.48 10.39 -17.06
CA GLY A 32 -12.50 9.35 -16.71
C GLY A 32 -11.20 9.91 -16.17
N GLN A 33 -10.68 10.99 -16.78
CA GLN A 33 -9.43 11.61 -16.38
C GLN A 33 -9.49 12.22 -14.97
N ALA A 34 -10.59 12.84 -14.60
CA ALA A 34 -10.76 13.43 -13.26
C ALA A 34 -10.80 12.37 -12.18
N ILE A 35 -11.54 11.28 -12.42
CA ILE A 35 -11.65 10.13 -11.51
C ILE A 35 -10.28 9.44 -11.36
N ALA A 36 -9.59 9.18 -12.47
CA ALA A 36 -8.29 8.54 -12.46
C ALA A 36 -7.24 9.37 -11.72
N LYS A 37 -7.20 10.69 -11.95
CA LYS A 37 -6.32 11.61 -11.22
C LYS A 37 -6.60 11.64 -9.73
N LEU A 38 -7.88 11.70 -9.32
CA LEU A 38 -8.25 11.67 -7.91
C LEU A 38 -7.78 10.37 -7.25
N ASN A 39 -7.99 9.23 -7.91
CA ASN A 39 -7.52 7.94 -7.43
C ASN A 39 -5.99 7.90 -7.29
N LEU A 40 -5.27 8.41 -8.27
CA LEU A 40 -3.81 8.51 -8.25
C LEU A 40 -3.34 9.37 -7.06
N TRP A 41 -3.92 10.56 -6.88
CA TRP A 41 -3.54 11.48 -5.80
C TRP A 41 -3.83 10.93 -4.40
N ILE A 42 -4.77 10.00 -4.25
CA ILE A 42 -5.00 9.29 -2.98
C ILE A 42 -4.04 8.10 -2.85
N SER A 43 -3.78 7.38 -3.94
CA SER A 43 -2.95 6.17 -3.93
C SER A 43 -1.47 6.49 -3.69
N VAL A 44 -0.95 7.60 -4.24
CA VAL A 44 0.46 8.00 -4.10
C VAL A 44 0.85 8.27 -2.63
N PRO A 45 0.13 9.11 -1.86
CA PRO A 45 0.45 9.30 -0.44
C PRO A 45 0.30 8.01 0.38
N ALA A 46 -0.72 7.20 0.11
CA ALA A 46 -0.90 5.92 0.79
C ALA A 46 0.28 4.97 0.53
N LEU A 47 0.75 4.91 -0.72
CA LEU A 47 1.92 4.12 -1.08
C LEU A 47 3.22 4.69 -0.48
N PHE A 48 3.36 6.02 -0.45
CA PHE A 48 4.49 6.67 0.19
C PHE A 48 4.59 6.32 1.68
N LEU A 49 3.47 6.40 2.41
CA LEU A 49 3.43 6.01 3.83
C LEU A 49 3.76 4.53 4.02
N ALA A 50 3.26 3.66 3.16
CA ALA A 50 3.56 2.24 3.19
C ALA A 50 5.06 1.97 3.00
N PHE A 51 5.68 2.67 2.05
CA PHE A 51 7.11 2.58 1.79
C PHE A 51 7.95 3.15 2.94
N ALA A 52 7.53 4.27 3.51
CA ALA A 52 8.19 4.89 4.64
C ALA A 52 8.24 3.95 5.86
N ILE A 53 7.13 3.28 6.19
CA ILE A 53 7.09 2.31 7.30
C ILE A 53 7.94 1.09 6.99
N TRP A 54 7.91 0.60 5.76
CA TRP A 54 8.76 -0.52 5.36
C TRP A 54 10.26 -0.18 5.48
N GLN A 55 10.66 1.00 5.03
CA GLN A 55 12.06 1.47 5.10
C GLN A 55 12.50 1.86 6.51
N MET A 56 11.57 2.38 7.34
CA MET A 56 11.84 2.71 8.73
C MET A 56 12.46 1.54 9.49
N TRP A 57 12.02 0.32 9.21
CA TRP A 57 12.55 -0.87 9.87
C TRP A 57 14.05 -1.07 9.63
N SER A 58 14.52 -0.80 8.42
CA SER A 58 15.96 -0.91 8.10
C SER A 58 16.80 0.03 8.98
N VAL A 59 16.29 1.25 9.20
CA VAL A 59 16.95 2.23 10.08
C VAL A 59 16.91 1.77 11.54
N VAL A 60 15.77 1.26 12.00
CA VAL A 60 15.62 0.74 13.36
C VAL A 60 16.58 -0.42 13.60
N ALA A 61 16.57 -1.43 12.73
CA ALA A 61 17.39 -2.64 12.89
C ALA A 61 18.89 -2.35 13.02
N VAL A 62 19.41 -1.39 12.25
CA VAL A 62 20.82 -0.99 12.31
C VAL A 62 21.16 -0.27 13.62
N ASN A 63 20.22 0.45 14.21
CA ASN A 63 20.46 1.24 15.42
C ASN A 63 20.16 0.47 16.72
N LEU A 64 19.53 -0.70 16.69
CA LEU A 64 19.22 -1.50 17.89
C LEU A 64 20.42 -1.74 18.81
N PRO A 65 21.62 -2.10 18.32
CA PRO A 65 22.78 -2.28 19.19
C PRO A 65 23.19 -1.00 19.94
N MET A 66 23.08 0.15 19.29
CA MET A 66 23.40 1.46 19.89
C MET A 66 22.37 1.87 20.96
N MET A 67 21.16 1.34 20.86
CA MET A 67 20.07 1.58 21.81
C MET A 67 20.11 0.63 23.01
N GLY A 68 21.09 -0.25 23.11
CA GLY A 68 21.30 -1.17 24.23
C GLY A 68 20.65 -2.55 24.08
N PHE A 69 20.17 -2.90 22.89
CA PHE A 69 19.62 -4.22 22.62
C PHE A 69 20.76 -5.25 22.44
N ASN A 70 20.76 -6.29 23.26
CA ASN A 70 21.77 -7.35 23.25
C ASN A 70 21.38 -8.51 22.32
N TYR A 71 21.03 -8.21 21.08
CA TYR A 71 20.74 -9.26 20.09
C TYR A 71 22.03 -9.73 19.40
N THR A 72 22.10 -11.04 19.10
CA THR A 72 23.20 -11.61 18.36
C THR A 72 23.20 -11.10 16.90
N THR A 73 24.37 -11.13 16.25
CA THR A 73 24.51 -10.75 14.83
C THR A 73 23.53 -11.50 13.93
N ASN A 74 23.29 -12.78 14.19
CA ASN A 74 22.34 -13.58 13.44
C ASN A 74 20.89 -13.09 13.65
N GLN A 75 20.52 -12.73 14.87
CA GLN A 75 19.20 -12.16 15.17
C GLN A 75 18.98 -10.81 14.47
N LEU A 76 19.98 -9.93 14.47
CA LEU A 76 19.92 -8.65 13.76
C LEU A 76 19.79 -8.85 12.25
N PHE A 77 20.49 -9.82 11.69
CA PHE A 77 20.36 -10.19 10.26
C PHE A 77 18.93 -10.62 9.92
N TRP A 78 18.34 -11.48 10.74
CA TRP A 78 16.95 -11.92 10.55
C TRP A 78 15.96 -10.76 10.70
N LEU A 79 16.15 -9.87 11.69
CA LEU A 79 15.33 -8.67 11.84
C LEU A 79 15.41 -7.79 10.60
N ALA A 80 16.59 -7.56 10.05
CA ALA A 80 16.75 -6.74 8.86
C ALA A 80 16.11 -7.36 7.61
N SER A 81 16.10 -8.70 7.50
CA SER A 81 15.58 -9.43 6.34
C SER A 81 14.08 -9.71 6.41
N ALA A 82 13.50 -9.78 7.61
CA ALA A 82 12.11 -10.18 7.83
C ALA A 82 11.07 -9.33 7.08
N PRO A 83 11.16 -7.99 7.02
CA PRO A 83 10.20 -7.19 6.26
C PRO A 83 10.25 -7.45 4.76
N ALA A 84 11.44 -7.72 4.21
CA ALA A 84 11.59 -8.04 2.79
C ALA A 84 10.94 -9.38 2.45
N LEU A 85 11.16 -10.39 3.30
CA LEU A 85 10.58 -11.72 3.13
C LEU A 85 9.05 -11.69 3.22
N SER A 86 8.50 -11.08 4.27
CA SER A 86 7.05 -10.97 4.45
C SER A 86 6.43 -10.09 3.38
N GLY A 87 7.06 -8.96 3.02
CA GLY A 87 6.58 -8.08 1.96
C GLY A 87 6.54 -8.75 0.60
N ALA A 88 7.55 -9.54 0.23
CA ALA A 88 7.57 -10.31 -1.01
C ALA A 88 6.43 -11.34 -1.05
N THR A 89 6.23 -12.08 0.04
CA THR A 89 5.15 -13.06 0.15
C THR A 89 3.77 -12.40 0.08
N LEU A 90 3.58 -11.31 0.80
CA LEU A 90 2.31 -10.58 0.84
C LEU A 90 1.92 -9.96 -0.50
N ARG A 91 2.87 -9.61 -1.37
CA ARG A 91 2.58 -9.10 -2.73
C ARG A 91 1.69 -10.04 -3.53
N ILE A 92 1.88 -11.36 -3.38
CA ILE A 92 1.07 -12.36 -4.07
C ILE A 92 -0.39 -12.22 -3.66
N PHE A 93 -0.67 -12.20 -2.35
CA PHE A 93 -2.04 -12.06 -1.82
C PHE A 93 -2.66 -10.70 -2.13
N TYR A 94 -1.90 -9.64 -1.97
CA TYR A 94 -2.36 -8.26 -2.20
C TYR A 94 -2.74 -7.99 -3.66
N SER A 95 -2.13 -8.70 -4.62
CA SER A 95 -2.48 -8.57 -6.04
C SER A 95 -3.94 -8.96 -6.32
N PHE A 96 -4.49 -9.89 -5.54
CA PHE A 96 -5.87 -10.36 -5.70
C PHE A 96 -6.89 -9.56 -4.87
N MET A 97 -6.45 -8.72 -3.95
CA MET A 97 -7.36 -8.03 -3.02
C MET A 97 -8.14 -6.91 -3.67
N VAL A 98 -7.55 -6.19 -4.63
CA VAL A 98 -8.23 -5.09 -5.33
C VAL A 98 -9.47 -5.58 -6.10
N PRO A 99 -9.42 -6.65 -6.90
CA PRO A 99 -10.60 -7.21 -7.53
C PRO A 99 -11.65 -7.75 -6.55
N LEU A 100 -11.23 -8.31 -5.41
CA LEU A 100 -12.14 -8.96 -4.45
C LEU A 100 -12.85 -7.96 -3.53
N VAL A 101 -12.10 -7.00 -2.99
CA VAL A 101 -12.58 -6.08 -1.94
C VAL A 101 -12.95 -4.70 -2.51
N GLY A 102 -12.41 -4.37 -3.67
CA GLY A 102 -12.48 -3.05 -4.29
C GLY A 102 -11.35 -2.14 -3.85
N GLY A 103 -10.79 -1.39 -4.80
CA GLY A 103 -9.58 -0.57 -4.60
C GLY A 103 -9.69 0.40 -3.43
N ARG A 104 -10.83 1.12 -3.30
CA ARG A 104 -11.03 2.10 -2.23
C ARG A 104 -10.97 1.48 -0.82
N ARG A 105 -11.75 0.39 -0.62
CA ARG A 105 -11.81 -0.27 0.69
C ARG A 105 -10.48 -0.92 1.03
N TRP A 106 -9.88 -1.58 0.05
CA TRP A 106 -8.60 -2.23 0.26
C TRP A 106 -7.48 -1.24 0.59
N THR A 107 -7.38 -0.13 -0.13
CA THR A 107 -6.38 0.93 0.16
C THR A 107 -6.55 1.47 1.58
N ALA A 108 -7.79 1.71 2.02
CA ALA A 108 -8.05 2.18 3.38
C ALA A 108 -7.63 1.15 4.44
N ILE A 109 -8.02 -0.12 4.28
CA ILE A 109 -7.71 -1.20 5.22
C ILE A 109 -6.20 -1.45 5.27
N SER A 110 -5.57 -1.58 4.11
CA SER A 110 -4.14 -1.90 4.02
C SER A 110 -3.25 -0.74 4.52
N THR A 111 -3.66 0.51 4.31
CA THR A 111 -2.94 1.66 4.86
C THR A 111 -3.16 1.77 6.37
N ALA A 112 -4.38 1.54 6.86
CA ALA A 112 -4.66 1.54 8.30
C ALA A 112 -3.91 0.43 9.05
N SER A 113 -3.73 -0.75 8.43
CA SER A 113 -2.99 -1.85 9.04
C SER A 113 -1.52 -1.51 9.34
N LEU A 114 -0.94 -0.53 8.65
CA LEU A 114 0.43 -0.06 8.89
C LEU A 114 0.60 0.68 10.22
N LEU A 115 -0.50 1.13 10.83
CA LEU A 115 -0.46 1.72 12.18
C LEU A 115 0.00 0.70 13.22
N VAL A 116 -0.30 -0.58 13.03
CA VAL A 116 0.08 -1.64 13.97
C VAL A 116 1.61 -1.73 14.13
N PRO A 117 2.39 -1.97 13.06
CA PRO A 117 3.84 -1.99 13.18
C PRO A 117 4.42 -0.62 13.55
N ALA A 118 3.89 0.49 13.04
CA ALA A 118 4.40 1.82 13.32
C ALA A 118 4.31 2.16 14.82
N ILE A 119 3.15 1.96 15.43
CA ILE A 119 2.93 2.18 16.86
C ILE A 119 3.69 1.14 17.68
N GLY A 120 3.61 -0.13 17.29
CA GLY A 120 4.29 -1.22 18.01
C GLY A 120 5.80 -1.01 18.10
N ILE A 121 6.44 -0.60 17.01
CA ILE A 121 7.87 -0.28 17.00
C ILE A 121 8.17 0.93 17.90
N GLY A 122 7.34 1.98 17.81
CA GLY A 122 7.50 3.17 18.63
C GLY A 122 7.53 2.87 20.13
N PHE A 123 6.78 1.89 20.59
CA PHE A 123 6.84 1.42 21.98
C PHE A 123 7.98 0.42 22.24
N ALA A 124 8.18 -0.54 21.33
CA ALA A 124 9.15 -1.61 21.52
C ALA A 124 10.60 -1.12 21.58
N VAL A 125 10.94 -0.05 20.85
CA VAL A 125 12.31 0.50 20.86
C VAL A 125 12.65 1.32 22.10
N GLN A 126 11.66 1.68 22.92
CA GLN A 126 11.88 2.44 24.15
C GLN A 126 12.39 1.56 25.30
N ASP A 127 12.19 0.27 25.23
CA ASP A 127 12.61 -0.69 26.24
C ASP A 127 13.63 -1.68 25.66
N PRO A 128 14.93 -1.54 26.01
CA PRO A 128 15.98 -2.47 25.55
C PRO A 128 15.78 -3.91 26.00
N THR A 129 14.88 -4.16 26.95
CA THR A 129 14.55 -5.52 27.42
C THR A 129 13.49 -6.22 26.55
N THR A 130 12.95 -5.53 25.53
CA THR A 130 11.95 -6.10 24.62
C THR A 130 12.45 -7.43 24.05
N PRO A 131 11.65 -8.51 24.18
CA PRO A 131 12.07 -9.84 23.70
C PRO A 131 12.23 -9.89 22.18
N TYR A 132 13.23 -10.62 21.71
CA TYR A 132 13.48 -10.83 20.28
C TYR A 132 12.24 -11.27 19.47
N PRO A 133 11.38 -12.21 19.93
CA PRO A 133 10.19 -12.59 19.17
C PRO A 133 9.23 -11.43 18.92
N THR A 134 9.10 -10.49 19.85
CA THR A 134 8.26 -9.29 19.69
C THR A 134 8.81 -8.42 18.57
N MET A 135 10.10 -8.17 18.56
CA MET A 135 10.76 -7.41 17.50
C MET A 135 10.64 -8.11 16.15
N LEU A 136 10.77 -9.43 16.10
CA LEU A 136 10.62 -10.21 14.87
C LEU A 136 9.20 -10.12 14.30
N ILE A 137 8.17 -10.20 15.15
CA ILE A 137 6.78 -10.03 14.72
C ILE A 137 6.55 -8.62 14.15
N LEU A 138 7.05 -7.59 14.82
CA LEU A 138 6.95 -6.22 14.33
C LEU A 138 7.69 -6.03 12.99
N ALA A 139 8.86 -6.64 12.84
CA ALA A 139 9.60 -6.67 11.58
C ALA A 139 8.79 -7.30 10.44
N LEU A 140 8.18 -8.45 10.69
CA LEU A 140 7.32 -9.13 9.73
C LEU A 140 6.08 -8.28 9.37
N LEU A 141 5.49 -7.59 10.34
CA LEU A 141 4.35 -6.69 10.11
C LEU A 141 4.73 -5.45 9.29
N CYS A 142 5.98 -4.97 9.35
CA CYS A 142 6.45 -3.91 8.45
C CYS A 142 6.40 -4.31 6.98
N GLY A 143 6.45 -5.60 6.68
CA GLY A 143 6.28 -6.14 5.33
C GLY A 143 4.90 -5.91 4.72
N LEU A 144 3.87 -5.57 5.52
CA LEU A 144 2.57 -5.10 5.02
C LEU A 144 2.75 -3.90 4.08
N GLY A 145 3.69 -3.01 4.39
CA GLY A 145 4.05 -1.88 3.51
C GLY A 145 4.57 -2.32 2.15
N GLY A 146 5.40 -3.37 2.11
CA GLY A 146 5.90 -3.95 0.86
C GLY A 146 4.79 -4.61 0.03
N GLY A 147 3.81 -5.24 0.68
CA GLY A 147 2.61 -5.81 0.03
C GLY A 147 1.74 -4.75 -0.65
N ASN A 148 1.58 -3.60 -0.02
CA ASN A 148 0.78 -2.47 -0.54
C ASN A 148 1.21 -2.00 -1.94
N PHE A 149 2.46 -2.18 -2.31
CA PHE A 149 2.95 -1.84 -3.64
C PHE A 149 2.16 -2.55 -4.74
N SER A 150 1.97 -3.88 -4.63
CA SER A 150 1.23 -4.65 -5.65
C SER A 150 -0.22 -4.21 -5.80
N SER A 151 -0.93 -4.01 -4.70
CA SER A 151 -2.33 -3.59 -4.75
C SER A 151 -2.50 -2.16 -5.26
N SER A 152 -1.59 -1.25 -4.89
CA SER A 152 -1.62 0.14 -5.38
C SER A 152 -1.36 0.22 -6.88
N MET A 153 -0.36 -0.51 -7.39
CA MET A 153 -0.07 -0.57 -8.82
C MET A 153 -1.24 -1.17 -9.61
N SER A 154 -1.85 -2.25 -9.11
CA SER A 154 -3.05 -2.84 -9.71
C SER A 154 -4.21 -1.85 -9.76
N ASN A 155 -4.46 -1.14 -8.66
CA ASN A 155 -5.51 -0.13 -8.57
C ASN A 155 -5.28 1.02 -9.54
N ILE A 156 -4.10 1.62 -9.56
CA ILE A 156 -3.75 2.72 -10.48
C ILE A 156 -3.89 2.24 -11.93
N SER A 157 -3.32 1.07 -12.26
CA SER A 157 -3.38 0.49 -13.61
C SER A 157 -4.81 0.27 -14.10
N PHE A 158 -5.76 -0.05 -13.21
CA PHE A 158 -7.17 -0.21 -13.55
C PHE A 158 -7.81 1.10 -14.03
N PHE A 159 -7.46 2.23 -13.41
CA PHE A 159 -8.08 3.52 -13.71
C PHE A 159 -7.53 4.21 -14.96
N PHE A 160 -6.33 3.86 -15.44
CA PHE A 160 -5.71 4.53 -16.59
C PHE A 160 -5.83 3.72 -17.89
N PRO A 161 -6.06 4.40 -19.06
CA PRO A 161 -6.04 3.76 -20.36
C PRO A 161 -4.64 3.23 -20.69
N LYS A 162 -4.54 2.23 -21.56
CA LYS A 162 -3.28 1.56 -21.90
C LYS A 162 -2.18 2.53 -22.31
N GLU A 163 -2.51 3.55 -23.11
CA GLU A 163 -1.57 4.55 -23.61
C GLU A 163 -0.94 5.41 -22.50
N ARG A 164 -1.61 5.55 -21.35
CA ARG A 164 -1.20 6.42 -20.23
C ARG A 164 -0.76 5.67 -18.98
N LYS A 165 -0.84 4.34 -18.97
CA LYS A 165 -0.43 3.54 -17.81
C LYS A 165 1.03 3.75 -17.45
N GLY A 166 1.93 3.81 -18.43
CA GLY A 166 3.35 3.98 -18.18
C GLY A 166 3.75 5.32 -17.56
N SER A 167 2.91 6.36 -17.72
CA SER A 167 3.14 7.66 -17.07
C SER A 167 2.47 7.80 -15.70
N ALA A 168 1.57 6.88 -15.35
CA ALA A 168 0.84 6.87 -14.09
C ALA A 168 1.45 5.92 -13.04
N LEU A 169 2.19 4.91 -13.49
CA LEU A 169 2.92 3.92 -12.68
C LEU A 169 4.38 4.32 -12.49
#